data_1f2efa21562484b991d8a2ea937ffaef
#
_entry.id   1f2efa21562484b991d8a2ea937ffaef
#
_cell.length_a   1.000
_cell.length_b   1.000
_cell.length_c   1.000
_cell.angle_alpha   90.00
_cell.angle_beta   90.00
_cell.angle_gamma   90.00
#
_symmetry.space_group_name_H-M   'P 1'
#
loop_
_entity.id
_entity.type
_entity.pdbx_description
1 polymer ?
#
loop_
_entity_poly.entity_id
_entity_poly.type
_entity_poly.pdbx_seq_one_letter_code
_entity_poly.pdbx_strand_id
1 'polypeptide(L)'
;RLVGSEMCIRDSFSAHGVSKAVEDEARQRKFMYFDATCPLVTKVHLEVQRHARKGRDIILIGHKGHPEVIGTLGRHPEDSDTDIYLVENHDDINKLEINSEELAYVTQTTLSVDDTQDLIRALQEKFPNIIGPSADDICYATQNRQDAVKQLSLECEIVLVIGSKTSSNSNRLKELAEKCGTKSFLIDGKSDIDVELISNASSVGITAGASAPEEIVQDVISFLYPLGYQSVRNPVSYTHLTLP
;
A
#
# COMPACT_ATOMS: atom_id res chain seq x y z
N ARG A 1 4.74 -1.47 -27.78
CA ARG A 1 5.01 -2.27 -28.99
C ARG A 1 5.98 -3.37 -28.60
N LEU A 2 5.46 -4.57 -28.35
CA LEU A 2 6.28 -5.77 -28.23
C LEU A 2 6.67 -6.22 -29.64
N VAL A 3 7.95 -6.09 -29.97
CA VAL A 3 8.49 -6.63 -31.22
C VAL A 3 9.06 -8.02 -30.90
N GLY A 4 8.32 -9.06 -31.27
CA GLY A 4 8.71 -10.43 -31.03
C GLY A 4 9.49 -11.03 -32.17
N SER A 5 10.63 -11.60 -31.90
CA SER A 5 11.16 -12.79 -32.57
C SER A 5 11.24 -13.89 -31.53
N GLU A 6 10.52 -14.96 -31.71
CA GLU A 6 10.66 -16.33 -31.16
C GLU A 6 11.21 -16.55 -29.71
N MET A 7 11.38 -15.52 -28.90
CA MET A 7 11.59 -15.71 -27.44
C MET A 7 10.24 -15.82 -26.76
N CYS A 8 10.03 -16.90 -26.03
CA CYS A 8 8.88 -17.05 -25.15
C CYS A 8 8.91 -15.88 -24.13
N ILE A 9 8.17 -14.82 -24.42
CA ILE A 9 7.98 -13.72 -23.48
C ILE A 9 7.13 -14.30 -22.35
N ARG A 10 7.76 -14.50 -21.20
CA ARG A 10 7.07 -14.79 -19.94
C ARG A 10 6.92 -13.47 -19.24
N ASP A 11 5.70 -13.11 -18.95
CA ASP A 11 5.38 -11.89 -18.20
C ASP A 11 4.76 -12.24 -16.84
N SER A 12 4.62 -11.28 -15.96
CA SER A 12 3.97 -11.47 -14.69
C SER A 12 3.06 -10.28 -14.35
N PHE A 13 1.91 -10.57 -13.78
CA PHE A 13 1.15 -9.53 -13.11
C PHE A 13 1.85 -9.16 -11.81
N SER A 14 1.93 -7.86 -11.51
CA SER A 14 2.56 -7.38 -10.29
C SER A 14 1.71 -7.70 -9.05
N ALA A 15 2.29 -7.51 -7.88
CA ALA A 15 1.60 -7.70 -6.60
C ALA A 15 0.33 -6.83 -6.45
N HIS A 16 0.23 -5.74 -7.19
CA HIS A 16 -0.93 -4.84 -7.20
C HIS A 16 -2.17 -5.43 -7.88
N GLY A 17 -2.02 -6.55 -8.60
CA GLY A 17 -3.08 -7.13 -9.41
C GLY A 17 -3.40 -6.32 -10.67
N VAL A 18 -4.32 -6.83 -11.46
CA VAL A 18 -4.78 -6.22 -12.71
C VAL A 18 -6.30 -6.30 -12.84
N SER A 19 -6.87 -5.47 -13.71
CA SER A 19 -8.29 -5.52 -14.04
C SER A 19 -8.65 -6.84 -14.73
N LYS A 20 -9.93 -7.18 -14.70
CA LYS A 20 -10.47 -8.36 -15.42
C LYS A 20 -10.19 -8.28 -16.92
N ALA A 21 -10.33 -7.10 -17.52
CA ALA A 21 -10.06 -6.87 -18.94
C ALA A 21 -8.61 -7.21 -19.34
N VAL A 22 -7.63 -6.80 -18.51
CA VAL A 22 -6.19 -7.13 -18.77
C VAL A 22 -5.94 -8.63 -18.66
N GLU A 23 -6.54 -9.28 -17.67
CA GLU A 23 -6.44 -10.74 -17.50
C GLU A 23 -7.03 -11.48 -18.71
N ASP A 24 -8.22 -11.08 -19.16
CA ASP A 24 -8.90 -11.68 -20.32
C ASP A 24 -8.14 -11.43 -21.61
N GLU A 25 -7.57 -10.24 -21.80
CA GLU A 25 -6.70 -9.95 -22.96
C GLU A 25 -5.46 -10.84 -22.96
N ALA A 26 -4.79 -11.03 -21.83
CA ALA A 26 -3.64 -11.92 -21.73
C ALA A 26 -4.01 -13.37 -22.09
N ARG A 27 -5.18 -13.85 -21.63
CA ARG A 27 -5.70 -15.18 -21.98
C ARG A 27 -6.04 -15.31 -23.47
N GLN A 28 -6.72 -14.32 -24.06
CA GLN A 28 -7.07 -14.31 -25.48
C GLN A 28 -5.83 -14.33 -26.37
N ARG A 29 -4.79 -13.58 -25.99
CA ARG A 29 -3.52 -13.56 -26.71
C ARG A 29 -2.65 -14.80 -26.44
N LYS A 30 -3.10 -15.72 -25.58
CA LYS A 30 -2.37 -16.93 -25.16
C LYS A 30 -0.98 -16.61 -24.62
N PHE A 31 -0.83 -15.48 -23.94
CA PHE A 31 0.41 -15.17 -23.25
C PHE A 31 0.66 -16.14 -22.09
N MET A 32 1.90 -16.59 -21.98
CA MET A 32 2.33 -17.29 -20.78
C MET A 32 2.69 -16.26 -19.73
N TYR A 33 1.86 -16.11 -18.71
CA TYR A 33 2.12 -15.19 -17.61
C TYR A 33 2.05 -15.89 -16.25
N PHE A 34 2.76 -15.32 -15.29
CA PHE A 34 2.64 -15.68 -13.89
C PHE A 34 1.79 -14.62 -13.16
N ASP A 35 0.81 -15.07 -12.42
CA ASP A 35 0.04 -14.18 -11.56
C ASP A 35 0.76 -14.05 -10.20
N ALA A 36 1.46 -12.94 -10.00
CA ALA A 36 2.12 -12.59 -8.74
C ALA A 36 1.29 -11.62 -7.89
N THR A 37 -0.01 -11.52 -8.16
CA THR A 37 -0.93 -10.69 -7.36
C THR A 37 -0.86 -11.11 -5.89
N CYS A 38 -0.69 -10.13 -5.00
CA CYS A 38 -0.70 -10.37 -3.57
C CYS A 38 -2.03 -11.04 -3.14
N PRO A 39 -1.99 -12.11 -2.33
CA PRO A 39 -3.21 -12.77 -1.86
C PRO A 39 -4.21 -11.82 -1.20
N LEU A 40 -3.74 -10.77 -0.51
CA LEU A 40 -4.62 -9.78 0.10
C LEU A 40 -5.32 -8.90 -0.96
N VAL A 41 -4.62 -8.52 -2.01
CA VAL A 41 -5.23 -7.81 -3.16
C VAL A 41 -6.25 -8.70 -3.86
N THR A 42 -5.93 -10.00 -4.01
CA THR A 42 -6.89 -10.99 -4.53
C THR A 42 -8.15 -11.09 -3.65
N LYS A 43 -7.99 -11.03 -2.32
CA LYS A 43 -9.13 -10.96 -1.37
C LYS A 43 -10.01 -9.76 -1.69
N VAL A 44 -9.44 -8.56 -1.82
CA VAL A 44 -10.19 -7.33 -2.13
C VAL A 44 -10.91 -7.45 -3.47
N HIS A 45 -10.24 -7.98 -4.51
CA HIS A 45 -10.86 -8.25 -5.81
C HIS A 45 -12.07 -9.18 -5.71
N LEU A 46 -11.97 -10.24 -4.91
CA LEU A 46 -13.07 -11.18 -4.69
C LEU A 46 -14.21 -10.55 -3.88
N GLU A 47 -13.90 -9.66 -2.94
CA GLU A 47 -14.92 -8.92 -2.17
C GLU A 47 -15.72 -7.98 -3.05
N VAL A 48 -15.07 -7.24 -3.96
CA VAL A 48 -15.77 -6.40 -4.96
C VAL A 48 -16.75 -7.26 -5.76
N GLN A 49 -16.30 -8.37 -6.33
CA GLN A 49 -17.18 -9.26 -7.10
C GLN A 49 -18.31 -9.85 -6.27
N ARG A 50 -18.03 -10.22 -5.01
CA ARG A 50 -19.03 -10.77 -4.09
C ARG A 50 -20.10 -9.76 -3.73
N HIS A 51 -19.72 -8.50 -3.48
CA HIS A 51 -20.67 -7.44 -3.15
C HIS A 51 -21.53 -7.09 -4.36
N ALA A 52 -20.94 -6.92 -5.55
CA ALA A 52 -21.68 -6.70 -6.79
C ALA A 52 -22.73 -7.80 -7.05
N ARG A 53 -22.35 -9.08 -6.92
CA ARG A 53 -23.30 -10.22 -7.07
C ARG A 53 -24.44 -10.23 -6.04
N LYS A 54 -24.27 -9.55 -4.92
CA LYS A 54 -25.30 -9.38 -3.88
C LYS A 54 -26.16 -8.12 -4.09
N GLY A 55 -25.98 -7.41 -5.20
CA GLY A 55 -26.71 -6.18 -5.51
C GLY A 55 -26.27 -4.99 -4.66
N ARG A 56 -25.02 -4.96 -4.18
CA ARG A 56 -24.49 -3.89 -3.34
C ARG A 56 -23.62 -2.96 -4.15
N ASP A 57 -23.88 -1.68 -4.02
CA ASP A 57 -22.93 -0.66 -4.45
C ASP A 57 -21.68 -0.70 -3.58
N ILE A 58 -20.55 -0.33 -4.15
CA ILE A 58 -19.24 -0.49 -3.49
C ILE A 58 -18.53 0.84 -3.41
N ILE A 59 -17.98 1.17 -2.26
CA ILE A 59 -17.05 2.29 -2.08
C ILE A 59 -15.65 1.72 -1.94
N LEU A 60 -14.75 2.09 -2.86
CA LEU A 60 -13.33 1.78 -2.77
C LEU A 60 -12.59 2.99 -2.17
N ILE A 61 -12.00 2.82 -0.99
CA ILE A 61 -11.09 3.81 -0.40
C ILE A 61 -9.69 3.55 -0.98
N GLY A 62 -9.12 4.54 -1.67
CA GLY A 62 -7.81 4.36 -2.32
C GLY A 62 -7.37 5.57 -3.14
N HIS A 63 -6.14 5.57 -3.62
CA HIS A 63 -5.57 6.67 -4.39
C HIS A 63 -5.85 6.52 -5.88
N LYS A 64 -6.47 7.52 -6.46
CA LYS A 64 -6.74 7.59 -7.91
C LYS A 64 -5.44 7.42 -8.71
N GLY A 65 -5.49 6.55 -9.71
CA GLY A 65 -4.34 6.27 -10.58
C GLY A 65 -3.35 5.26 -10.01
N HIS A 66 -3.49 4.82 -8.76
CA HIS A 66 -2.66 3.74 -8.23
C HIS A 66 -2.97 2.40 -8.93
N PRO A 67 -1.95 1.60 -9.32
CA PRO A 67 -2.17 0.33 -10.04
C PRO A 67 -3.14 -0.63 -9.36
N GLU A 68 -3.07 -0.76 -8.03
CA GLU A 68 -3.98 -1.59 -7.23
C GLU A 68 -5.42 -1.10 -7.32
N VAL A 69 -5.64 0.22 -7.25
CA VAL A 69 -6.97 0.83 -7.36
C VAL A 69 -7.54 0.63 -8.76
N ILE A 70 -6.74 0.84 -9.81
CA ILE A 70 -7.14 0.57 -11.20
C ILE A 70 -7.51 -0.91 -11.37
N GLY A 71 -6.69 -1.82 -10.83
CA GLY A 71 -6.95 -3.24 -10.84
C GLY A 71 -8.28 -3.59 -10.15
N THR A 72 -8.49 -3.07 -8.96
CA THR A 72 -9.68 -3.34 -8.13
C THR A 72 -10.96 -2.77 -8.76
N LEU A 73 -10.94 -1.52 -9.26
CA LEU A 73 -12.07 -0.95 -10.00
C LEU A 73 -12.44 -1.81 -11.19
N GLY A 74 -11.45 -2.29 -11.94
CA GLY A 74 -11.66 -3.17 -13.10
C GLY A 74 -12.04 -4.62 -12.75
N ARG A 75 -12.30 -4.95 -11.49
CA ARG A 75 -12.90 -6.23 -11.05
C ARG A 75 -14.39 -6.14 -10.80
N HIS A 76 -14.95 -4.94 -10.81
CA HIS A 76 -16.40 -4.78 -10.80
C HIS A 76 -16.99 -5.34 -12.09
N PRO A 77 -18.01 -6.23 -12.04
CA PRO A 77 -18.59 -6.83 -13.23
C PRO A 77 -19.30 -5.77 -14.09
N GLU A 78 -19.05 -5.78 -15.39
CA GLU A 78 -19.66 -4.83 -16.34
C GLU A 78 -21.17 -5.06 -16.51
N ASP A 79 -21.65 -6.27 -16.26
CA ASP A 79 -23.06 -6.71 -16.35
C ASP A 79 -23.80 -6.59 -15.01
N SER A 80 -23.23 -5.91 -14.02
CA SER A 80 -23.85 -5.68 -12.72
C SER A 80 -24.77 -4.47 -12.74
N ASP A 81 -25.90 -4.57 -12.05
CA ASP A 81 -26.82 -3.44 -11.79
C ASP A 81 -26.31 -2.53 -10.64
N THR A 82 -25.07 -2.72 -10.16
CA THR A 82 -24.44 -1.97 -9.08
C THR A 82 -23.31 -1.10 -9.58
N ASP A 83 -22.91 -0.11 -8.79
CA ASP A 83 -21.81 0.79 -9.09
C ASP A 83 -20.63 0.63 -8.11
N ILE A 84 -19.45 1.07 -8.53
CA ILE A 84 -18.25 1.19 -7.68
C ILE A 84 -17.74 2.62 -7.69
N TYR A 85 -17.60 3.21 -6.51
CA TYR A 85 -17.21 4.59 -6.29
C TYR A 85 -15.84 4.66 -5.65
N LEU A 86 -14.96 5.53 -6.15
CA LEU A 86 -13.64 5.78 -5.55
C LEU A 86 -13.72 6.96 -4.59
N VAL A 87 -13.13 6.79 -3.40
CA VAL A 87 -13.01 7.81 -2.37
C VAL A 87 -11.54 7.92 -1.96
N GLU A 88 -10.99 9.13 -2.01
CA GLU A 88 -9.62 9.44 -1.58
C GLU A 88 -9.60 10.23 -0.27
N ASN A 89 -10.64 11.02 0.01
CA ASN A 89 -10.68 11.96 1.11
C ASN A 89 -12.12 12.26 1.56
N HIS A 90 -12.29 13.07 2.61
CA HIS A 90 -13.59 13.48 3.15
C HIS A 90 -14.45 14.27 2.15
N ASP A 91 -13.84 15.08 1.27
CA ASP A 91 -14.59 15.83 0.28
C ASP A 91 -15.26 14.92 -0.75
N ASP A 92 -14.63 13.80 -1.08
CA ASP A 92 -15.22 12.80 -1.95
C ASP A 92 -16.42 12.13 -1.26
N ILE A 93 -16.29 11.80 0.03
CA ILE A 93 -17.41 11.26 0.82
C ILE A 93 -18.60 12.22 0.80
N ASN A 94 -18.36 13.51 1.01
CA ASN A 94 -19.41 14.53 1.03
C ASN A 94 -20.16 14.61 -0.29
N LYS A 95 -19.46 14.41 -1.43
CA LYS A 95 -20.02 14.46 -2.78
C LYS A 95 -20.75 13.19 -3.22
N LEU A 96 -20.64 12.09 -2.47
CA LEU A 96 -21.33 10.85 -2.81
C LEU A 96 -22.84 11.03 -2.71
N GLU A 97 -23.53 10.87 -3.82
CA GLU A 97 -24.99 10.83 -3.90
C GLU A 97 -25.41 9.40 -4.28
N ILE A 98 -25.50 8.52 -3.28
CA ILE A 98 -25.84 7.11 -3.48
C ILE A 98 -27.22 6.88 -2.85
N ASN A 99 -28.15 6.39 -3.66
CA ASN A 99 -29.52 6.10 -3.24
C ASN A 99 -29.73 4.61 -2.87
N SER A 100 -28.68 3.82 -2.86
CA SER A 100 -28.76 2.40 -2.51
C SER A 100 -28.75 2.21 -1.01
N GLU A 101 -29.63 1.36 -0.48
CA GLU A 101 -29.63 0.92 0.91
C GLU A 101 -28.61 -0.22 1.16
N GLU A 102 -28.23 -0.93 0.10
CA GLU A 102 -27.26 -2.03 0.12
C GLU A 102 -25.90 -1.50 -0.33
N LEU A 103 -25.05 -1.17 0.62
CA LEU A 103 -23.74 -0.56 0.39
C LEU A 103 -22.63 -1.31 1.12
N ALA A 104 -21.48 -1.45 0.48
CA ALA A 104 -20.28 -2.00 1.08
C ALA A 104 -19.06 -1.13 0.81
N TYR A 105 -18.01 -1.26 1.62
CA TYR A 105 -16.72 -0.65 1.31
C TYR A 105 -15.60 -1.68 1.33
N VAL A 106 -14.57 -1.39 0.55
CA VAL A 106 -13.26 -2.08 0.52
C VAL A 106 -12.16 -1.03 0.49
N THR A 107 -10.93 -1.41 0.84
CA THR A 107 -9.81 -0.46 0.87
C THR A 107 -8.62 -0.96 0.08
N GLN A 108 -7.80 -0.03 -0.43
CA GLN A 108 -6.46 -0.31 -0.94
C GLN A 108 -5.58 -0.82 0.21
N THR A 109 -4.73 -1.81 -0.08
CA THR A 109 -3.98 -2.55 0.96
C THR A 109 -2.79 -1.79 1.57
N THR A 110 -2.36 -0.69 0.96
CA THR A 110 -1.15 0.07 1.33
C THR A 110 -1.43 1.49 1.86
N LEU A 111 -2.65 1.74 2.32
CA LEU A 111 -3.04 3.03 2.89
C LEU A 111 -2.47 3.27 4.30
N SER A 112 -2.54 4.51 4.74
CA SER A 112 -2.36 4.87 6.16
C SER A 112 -3.50 4.27 6.99
N VAL A 113 -3.16 3.56 8.05
CA VAL A 113 -4.15 2.94 8.94
C VAL A 113 -5.04 4.01 9.57
N ASP A 114 -4.43 5.04 10.14
CA ASP A 114 -5.15 6.09 10.87
C ASP A 114 -6.08 6.89 9.93
N ASP A 115 -5.57 7.33 8.76
CA ASP A 115 -6.36 8.10 7.79
C ASP A 115 -7.51 7.26 7.21
N THR A 116 -7.28 5.96 7.00
CA THR A 116 -8.33 5.05 6.52
C THR A 116 -9.42 4.85 7.56
N GLN A 117 -9.06 4.71 8.82
CA GLN A 117 -10.01 4.61 9.93
C GLN A 117 -10.89 5.87 10.04
N ASP A 118 -10.31 7.06 9.82
CA ASP A 118 -11.06 8.32 9.82
C ASP A 118 -12.07 8.37 8.66
N LEU A 119 -11.67 7.95 7.46
CA LEU A 119 -12.58 7.87 6.31
C LEU A 119 -13.68 6.82 6.51
N ILE A 120 -13.36 5.67 7.10
CA ILE A 120 -14.35 4.63 7.43
C ILE A 120 -15.39 5.18 8.41
N ARG A 121 -14.96 5.91 9.45
CA ARG A 121 -15.89 6.53 10.40
C ARG A 121 -16.82 7.52 9.71
N ALA A 122 -16.29 8.39 8.86
CA ALA A 122 -17.10 9.34 8.09
C ALA A 122 -18.09 8.64 7.15
N LEU A 123 -17.68 7.52 6.52
CA LEU A 123 -18.59 6.71 5.71
C LEU A 123 -19.70 6.07 6.54
N GLN A 124 -19.39 5.55 7.72
CA GLN A 124 -20.38 4.96 8.64
C GLN A 124 -21.35 6.01 9.21
N GLU A 125 -20.90 7.23 9.43
CA GLU A 125 -21.78 8.36 9.83
C GLU A 125 -22.75 8.74 8.70
N LYS A 126 -22.27 8.77 7.46
CA LYS A 126 -23.09 9.10 6.29
C LYS A 126 -23.99 7.94 5.86
N PHE A 127 -23.52 6.71 5.95
CA PHE A 127 -24.19 5.48 5.55
C PHE A 127 -24.18 4.46 6.70
N PRO A 128 -25.08 4.56 7.69
CA PRO A 128 -25.02 3.75 8.93
C PRO A 128 -25.09 2.24 8.70
N ASN A 129 -25.65 1.79 7.59
CA ASN A 129 -25.80 0.38 7.26
C ASN A 129 -24.69 -0.16 6.33
N ILE A 130 -23.65 0.65 6.05
CA ILE A 130 -22.55 0.23 5.17
C ILE A 130 -21.82 -0.98 5.73
N ILE A 131 -21.56 -1.96 4.88
CA ILE A 131 -20.92 -3.22 5.25
C ILE A 131 -19.42 -3.12 4.93
N GLY A 132 -18.61 -3.29 5.94
CA GLY A 132 -17.16 -3.38 5.79
C GLY A 132 -16.65 -4.80 5.50
N PRO A 133 -15.35 -4.93 5.19
CA PRO A 133 -14.70 -6.23 5.05
C PRO A 133 -14.72 -7.01 6.36
N SER A 134 -14.75 -8.36 6.26
CA SER A 134 -14.77 -9.26 7.44
C SER A 134 -13.46 -9.25 8.24
N ALA A 135 -12.37 -8.80 7.64
CA ALA A 135 -11.07 -8.55 8.24
C ALA A 135 -10.44 -7.38 7.49
N ASP A 136 -9.58 -6.62 8.16
CA ASP A 136 -8.92 -5.45 7.59
C ASP A 136 -8.29 -5.75 6.23
N ASP A 137 -8.48 -4.84 5.28
CA ASP A 137 -7.87 -4.93 3.95
C ASP A 137 -6.44 -4.39 3.95
N ILE A 138 -6.08 -3.56 4.94
CA ILE A 138 -4.71 -3.06 5.04
C ILE A 138 -3.77 -4.21 5.40
N CYS A 139 -2.71 -4.37 4.59
CA CYS A 139 -1.74 -5.43 4.75
C CYS A 139 -1.05 -5.33 6.13
N TYR A 140 -0.99 -6.45 6.88
CA TYR A 140 -0.33 -6.48 8.18
C TYR A 140 1.14 -6.02 8.09
N ALA A 141 1.83 -6.30 6.99
CA ALA A 141 3.19 -5.82 6.77
C ALA A 141 3.27 -4.29 6.61
N THR A 142 2.23 -3.67 6.06
CA THR A 142 2.06 -2.21 6.01
C THR A 142 1.78 -1.67 7.41
N GLN A 143 0.88 -2.30 8.15
CA GLN A 143 0.50 -1.95 9.51
C GLN A 143 1.70 -1.99 10.46
N ASN A 144 2.40 -3.12 10.52
CA ASN A 144 3.58 -3.29 11.38
C ASN A 144 4.67 -2.27 11.08
N ARG A 145 4.88 -1.92 9.79
CA ARG A 145 5.84 -0.88 9.42
C ARG A 145 5.42 0.51 9.88
N GLN A 146 4.14 0.81 9.80
CA GLN A 146 3.61 2.09 10.30
C GLN A 146 3.76 2.19 11.82
N ASP A 147 3.47 1.12 12.56
CA ASP A 147 3.66 1.07 14.00
C ASP A 147 5.14 1.22 14.39
N ALA A 148 6.04 0.57 13.65
CA ALA A 148 7.47 0.73 13.84
C ALA A 148 7.94 2.17 13.58
N VAL A 149 7.42 2.84 12.55
CA VAL A 149 7.73 4.25 12.27
C VAL A 149 7.24 5.15 13.37
N LYS A 150 6.02 4.95 13.89
CA LYS A 150 5.50 5.71 15.05
C LYS A 150 6.46 5.61 16.23
N GLN A 151 6.95 4.40 16.53
CA GLN A 151 7.92 4.19 17.62
C GLN A 151 9.28 4.84 17.32
N LEU A 152 9.84 4.67 16.11
CA LEU A 152 11.08 5.32 15.71
C LEU A 152 11.00 6.85 15.82
N SER A 153 9.86 7.41 15.46
CA SER A 153 9.63 8.86 15.52
C SER A 153 9.62 9.41 16.95
N LEU A 154 9.36 8.59 17.95
CA LEU A 154 9.46 8.99 19.37
C LEU A 154 10.91 8.94 19.89
N GLU A 155 11.74 8.12 19.29
CA GLU A 155 13.10 7.83 19.78
C GLU A 155 14.21 8.51 18.95
N CYS A 156 13.91 8.94 17.72
CA CYS A 156 14.91 9.44 16.78
C CYS A 156 14.61 10.87 16.30
N GLU A 157 15.68 11.63 16.07
CA GLU A 157 15.59 13.00 15.52
C GLU A 157 15.32 13.00 14.00
N ILE A 158 15.81 11.97 13.32
CA ILE A 158 15.66 11.79 11.87
C ILE A 158 15.23 10.35 11.60
N VAL A 159 14.32 10.17 10.65
CA VAL A 159 13.93 8.85 10.12
C VAL A 159 14.28 8.76 8.63
N LEU A 160 15.12 7.79 8.28
CA LEU A 160 15.40 7.42 6.90
C LEU A 160 14.47 6.29 6.46
N VAL A 161 13.71 6.54 5.41
CA VAL A 161 12.83 5.54 4.80
C VAL A 161 13.47 5.04 3.52
N ILE A 162 13.90 3.79 3.49
CA ILE A 162 14.50 3.17 2.31
C ILE A 162 13.39 2.66 1.40
N GLY A 163 13.34 3.15 0.16
CA GLY A 163 12.36 2.72 -0.83
C GLY A 163 12.16 3.70 -1.96
N SER A 164 11.52 3.25 -3.02
CA SER A 164 11.29 4.06 -4.22
C SER A 164 10.26 5.17 -3.99
N LYS A 165 10.47 6.31 -4.63
CA LYS A 165 9.52 7.44 -4.68
C LYS A 165 8.18 7.07 -5.31
N THR A 166 8.13 6.00 -6.11
CA THR A 166 6.90 5.47 -6.71
C THR A 166 6.16 4.47 -5.81
N SER A 167 6.77 4.05 -4.69
CA SER A 167 6.16 3.11 -3.75
C SER A 167 5.18 3.83 -2.82
N SER A 168 3.89 3.49 -2.90
CA SER A 168 2.85 4.00 -2.01
C SER A 168 3.21 3.74 -0.54
N ASN A 169 3.58 2.51 -0.20
CA ASN A 169 3.96 2.15 1.17
C ASN A 169 5.14 2.99 1.68
N SER A 170 6.20 3.18 0.89
CA SER A 170 7.38 3.96 1.33
C SER A 170 7.05 5.43 1.56
N ASN A 171 6.25 6.03 0.67
CA ASN A 171 5.77 7.41 0.86
C ASN A 171 4.94 7.55 2.14
N ARG A 172 4.05 6.57 2.43
CA ARG A 172 3.24 6.57 3.66
C ARG A 172 4.09 6.51 4.92
N LEU A 173 5.16 5.72 4.94
CA LEU A 173 6.08 5.67 6.09
C LEU A 173 6.76 7.01 6.34
N LYS A 174 7.20 7.69 5.25
CA LYS A 174 7.78 9.03 5.34
C LYS A 174 6.76 10.04 5.90
N GLU A 175 5.57 10.11 5.31
CA GLU A 175 4.51 11.01 5.73
C GLU A 175 4.09 10.79 7.18
N LEU A 176 4.06 9.53 7.62
CA LEU A 176 3.73 9.18 8.99
C LEU A 176 4.77 9.69 9.98
N ALA A 177 6.08 9.54 9.68
CA ALA A 177 7.13 10.10 10.51
C ALA A 177 7.03 11.63 10.60
N GLU A 178 6.74 12.31 9.49
CA GLU A 178 6.51 13.76 9.45
C GLU A 178 5.27 14.18 10.27
N LYS A 179 4.17 13.42 10.19
CA LYS A 179 2.98 13.63 11.03
C LYS A 179 3.27 13.47 12.53
N CYS A 180 4.18 12.57 12.89
CA CYS A 180 4.66 12.40 14.26
C CYS A 180 5.63 13.52 14.71
N GLY A 181 5.96 14.48 13.85
CA GLY A 181 6.83 15.61 14.15
C GLY A 181 8.33 15.34 13.94
N THR A 182 8.70 14.22 13.36
CA THR A 182 10.09 13.83 13.13
C THR A 182 10.49 14.11 11.68
N LYS A 183 11.71 14.66 11.48
CA LYS A 183 12.23 14.86 10.12
C LYS A 183 12.40 13.51 9.43
N SER A 184 11.85 13.37 8.23
CA SER A 184 11.93 12.10 7.49
C SER A 184 12.35 12.30 6.04
N PHE A 185 13.17 11.36 5.55
CA PHE A 185 13.69 11.38 4.19
C PHE A 185 13.48 10.02 3.53
N LEU A 186 12.90 10.06 2.33
CA LEU A 186 12.79 8.89 1.47
C LEU A 186 14.04 8.80 0.61
N ILE A 187 14.75 7.69 0.69
CA ILE A 187 16.01 7.44 0.01
C ILE A 187 15.93 6.14 -0.79
N ASP A 188 16.47 6.14 -2.01
CA ASP A 188 16.64 4.91 -2.80
C ASP A 188 17.86 4.10 -2.34
N GLY A 189 18.83 4.75 -1.66
CA GLY A 189 20.02 4.13 -1.12
C GLY A 189 20.98 5.13 -0.45
N LYS A 190 22.17 4.67 -0.07
CA LYS A 190 23.16 5.47 0.66
C LYS A 190 23.63 6.74 -0.08
N SER A 191 23.56 6.77 -1.41
CA SER A 191 23.91 7.94 -2.23
C SER A 191 23.00 9.14 -2.02
N ASP A 192 21.78 8.91 -1.54
CA ASP A 192 20.79 9.96 -1.34
C ASP A 192 20.87 10.59 0.06
N ILE A 193 21.79 10.08 0.89
CA ILE A 193 21.95 10.55 2.27
C ILE A 193 22.71 11.89 2.28
N ASP A 194 22.07 12.91 2.80
CA ASP A 194 22.71 14.18 3.11
C ASP A 194 23.55 14.02 4.40
N VAL A 195 24.88 13.91 4.21
CA VAL A 195 25.82 13.66 5.30
C VAL A 195 25.87 14.85 6.30
N GLU A 196 25.72 16.09 5.82
CA GLU A 196 25.75 17.26 6.71
C GLU A 196 24.55 17.26 7.64
N LEU A 197 23.38 16.93 7.11
CA LEU A 197 22.16 16.84 7.89
C LEU A 197 22.21 15.73 8.94
N ILE A 198 22.71 14.55 8.56
CA ILE A 198 22.79 13.40 9.44
C ILE A 198 23.84 13.60 10.53
N SER A 199 25.02 14.13 10.20
CA SER A 199 26.11 14.30 11.15
C SER A 199 25.77 15.19 12.34
N ASN A 200 24.73 16.01 12.23
CA ASN A 200 24.23 16.87 13.31
C ASN A 200 23.14 16.24 14.17
N ALA A 201 22.64 15.05 13.79
CA ALA A 201 21.58 14.38 14.54
C ALA A 201 22.17 13.44 15.60
N SER A 202 21.56 13.43 16.78
CA SER A 202 21.98 12.54 17.88
C SER A 202 21.52 11.09 17.66
N SER A 203 20.44 10.91 16.88
CA SER A 203 19.86 9.60 16.62
C SER A 203 19.18 9.57 15.24
N VAL A 204 19.39 8.46 14.53
CA VAL A 204 18.81 8.21 13.20
C VAL A 204 18.06 6.87 13.22
N GLY A 205 16.77 6.94 12.94
CA GLY A 205 15.92 5.78 12.72
C GLY A 205 15.98 5.32 11.26
N ILE A 206 16.00 4.02 11.04
CA ILE A 206 15.98 3.43 9.69
C ILE A 206 14.77 2.53 9.58
N THR A 207 13.98 2.74 8.54
CA THR A 207 12.90 1.85 8.13
C THR A 207 12.94 1.62 6.63
N ALA A 208 12.24 0.61 6.15
CA ALA A 208 12.23 0.27 4.73
C ALA A 208 10.82 -0.04 4.25
N GLY A 209 10.52 0.33 3.01
CA GLY A 209 9.33 -0.13 2.33
C GLY A 209 9.30 -1.65 2.16
N ALA A 210 8.10 -2.23 2.02
CA ALA A 210 7.92 -3.69 1.92
C ALA A 210 8.66 -4.33 0.73
N SER A 211 8.92 -3.57 -0.32
CA SER A 211 9.64 -4.00 -1.53
C SER A 211 11.12 -3.63 -1.55
N ALA A 212 11.64 -2.95 -0.51
CA ALA A 212 13.04 -2.58 -0.46
C ALA A 212 13.92 -3.82 -0.24
N PRO A 213 14.98 -4.03 -1.04
CA PRO A 213 15.91 -5.13 -0.84
C PRO A 213 16.67 -4.97 0.48
N GLU A 214 16.85 -6.09 1.21
CA GLU A 214 17.58 -6.11 2.47
C GLU A 214 19.02 -5.64 2.31
N GLU A 215 19.65 -5.92 1.16
CA GLU A 215 21.02 -5.50 0.84
C GLU A 215 21.19 -3.98 0.90
N ILE A 216 20.18 -3.24 0.39
CA ILE A 216 20.22 -1.77 0.44
C ILE A 216 20.08 -1.27 1.88
N VAL A 217 19.28 -1.93 2.70
CA VAL A 217 19.16 -1.61 4.13
C VAL A 217 20.49 -1.77 4.83
N GLN A 218 21.17 -2.90 4.62
CA GLN A 218 22.47 -3.20 5.19
C GLN A 218 23.55 -2.24 4.67
N ASP A 219 23.50 -1.83 3.41
CA ASP A 219 24.38 -0.83 2.82
C ASP A 219 24.23 0.54 3.49
N VAL A 220 22.99 0.96 3.76
CA VAL A 220 22.69 2.22 4.48
C VAL A 220 23.21 2.14 5.93
N ILE A 221 22.94 1.06 6.63
CA ILE A 221 23.45 0.84 8.00
C ILE A 221 24.97 0.91 8.02
N SER A 222 25.64 0.20 7.11
CA SER A 222 27.10 0.19 7.01
C SER A 222 27.68 1.57 6.70
N PHE A 223 26.96 2.39 5.92
CA PHE A 223 27.36 3.76 5.61
C PHE A 223 27.29 4.69 6.83
N LEU A 224 26.40 4.44 7.76
CA LEU A 224 26.22 5.26 8.96
C LEU A 224 27.26 4.98 10.04
N TYR A 225 27.89 3.78 10.08
CA TYR A 225 28.90 3.46 11.08
C TYR A 225 30.06 4.45 11.14
N PRO A 226 30.76 4.81 10.04
CA PRO A 226 31.87 5.76 10.08
C PRO A 226 31.43 7.20 10.41
N LEU A 227 30.14 7.51 10.34
CA LEU A 227 29.58 8.80 10.74
C LEU A 227 29.30 8.90 12.25
N GLY A 228 29.61 7.86 13.02
CA GLY A 228 29.49 7.86 14.47
C GLY A 228 28.30 7.06 15.04
N TYR A 229 27.43 6.50 14.17
CA TYR A 229 26.28 5.68 14.60
C TYR A 229 26.71 4.23 14.82
N GLN A 230 27.21 3.90 16.01
CA GLN A 230 27.83 2.61 16.29
C GLN A 230 26.93 1.56 16.94
N SER A 231 25.75 1.95 17.43
CA SER A 231 24.80 1.02 18.05
C SER A 231 23.53 0.90 17.22
N VAL A 232 23.22 -0.33 16.77
CA VAL A 232 21.95 -0.64 16.14
C VAL A 232 21.04 -1.26 17.19
N ARG A 233 19.90 -0.60 17.46
CA ARG A 233 18.83 -1.13 18.30
C ARG A 233 17.65 -1.46 17.41
N ASN A 234 17.17 -2.70 17.43
CA ASN A 234 15.93 -3.07 16.79
C ASN A 234 14.76 -2.84 17.76
N PRO A 235 13.94 -1.80 17.56
CA PRO A 235 12.81 -1.52 18.46
C PRO A 235 11.69 -2.54 18.34
N VAL A 236 11.64 -3.30 17.24
CA VAL A 236 10.59 -4.28 16.96
C VAL A 236 11.19 -5.67 16.76
N SER A 237 10.89 -6.59 17.65
CA SER A 237 11.14 -8.01 17.42
C SER A 237 10.06 -8.55 16.49
N TYR A 238 10.37 -8.76 15.21
CA TYR A 238 9.48 -9.50 14.32
C TYR A 238 9.43 -10.96 14.77
N THR A 239 8.30 -11.40 15.29
CA THR A 239 7.99 -12.82 15.31
C THR A 239 7.76 -13.23 13.87
N HIS A 240 8.72 -13.92 13.27
CA HIS A 240 8.50 -14.65 12.04
C HIS A 240 7.45 -15.72 12.33
N LEU A 241 6.19 -15.44 12.00
CA LEU A 241 5.22 -16.50 11.80
C LEU A 241 5.66 -17.19 10.50
N THR A 242 6.41 -18.27 10.64
CA THR A 242 6.51 -19.27 9.57
C THR A 242 5.10 -19.80 9.35
N LEU A 243 4.52 -19.45 8.22
CA LEU A 243 3.29 -20.09 7.75
C LEU A 243 3.58 -21.60 7.63
N PRO A 244 2.67 -22.46 8.10
CA PRO A 244 2.81 -23.89 7.97
C PRO A 244 2.77 -24.36 6.52
#